data_ee27b61fd4d13dc925a29a94b29889b0
#
_entry.id   ee27b61fd4d13dc925a29a94b29889b0
#
_cell.length_a   1.000
_cell.length_b   1.000
_cell.length_c   1.000
_cell.angle_alpha   90.00
_cell.angle_beta   90.00
_cell.angle_gamma   90.00
#
_symmetry.space_group_name_H-M   'P 1'
#
loop_
_entity.id
_entity.type
_entity.pdbx_description
1 polymer ?
#
loop_
_entity_poly.entity_id
_entity_poly.type
_entity_poly.pdbx_seq_one_letter_code
_entity_poly.pdbx_strand_id
1 'polypeptide(L)'
;MERDQIDLVIVATITPDMSFPSTACMLQHKLGLGKVASFDLEAACSGFLYALDVADGMLASNRYQNALVVGAEKMSSILDWNDRTTCVLFGDGAGAAVLSKCGKGHQLLGFQCGADGSDPTLLHKPAGGSQMPATQNTIDSRMHFLKMNGREIFKSAVRVMER
;
A
#
# COMPACT_ATOMS: atom_id res chain seq x y z
N MET A 1 3.99 10.92 -22.33
CA MET A 1 2.56 10.51 -22.13
C MET A 1 1.84 11.70 -21.53
N GLU A 2 0.72 12.06 -22.06
CA GLU A 2 -0.13 13.10 -21.51
C GLU A 2 -1.03 12.48 -20.40
N ARG A 3 -1.40 13.29 -19.41
CA ARG A 3 -2.17 12.80 -18.24
C ARG A 3 -3.56 12.24 -18.61
N ASP A 4 -4.19 12.77 -19.66
CA ASP A 4 -5.48 12.32 -20.17
C ASP A 4 -5.45 10.93 -20.83
N GLN A 5 -4.25 10.39 -21.03
CA GLN A 5 -4.04 9.02 -21.52
C GLN A 5 -4.07 7.98 -20.39
N ILE A 6 -4.05 8.41 -19.11
CA ILE A 6 -4.20 7.50 -17.96
C ILE A 6 -5.67 7.09 -17.86
N ASP A 7 -5.93 5.79 -17.83
CA ASP A 7 -7.26 5.20 -17.75
C ASP A 7 -7.46 4.26 -16.53
N LEU A 8 -6.40 4.07 -15.73
CA LEU A 8 -6.40 3.31 -14.50
C LEU A 8 -5.51 3.98 -13.45
N VAL A 9 -5.99 4.11 -12.20
CA VAL A 9 -5.21 4.59 -11.06
C VAL A 9 -5.30 3.57 -9.93
N ILE A 10 -4.17 3.09 -9.45
CA ILE A 10 -4.06 2.21 -8.29
C ILE A 10 -3.14 2.85 -7.25
N VAL A 11 -3.61 3.01 -6.03
CA VAL A 11 -2.80 3.48 -4.91
C VAL A 11 -2.62 2.35 -3.91
N ALA A 12 -1.39 1.92 -3.69
CA ALA A 12 -1.03 0.98 -2.64
C ALA A 12 -0.77 1.74 -1.35
N THR A 13 -1.59 1.51 -0.32
CA THR A 13 -1.47 2.18 0.97
C THR A 13 -2.17 1.43 2.10
N ILE A 14 -1.59 1.48 3.31
CA ILE A 14 -2.22 1.10 4.60
C ILE A 14 -2.58 2.33 5.44
N THR A 15 -2.25 3.51 4.96
CA THR A 15 -2.49 4.80 5.63
C THR A 15 -3.27 5.74 4.71
N PRO A 16 -4.45 5.31 4.18
CA PRO A 16 -5.25 6.14 3.31
C PRO A 16 -5.73 7.41 4.02
N ASP A 17 -6.09 8.44 3.27
CA ASP A 17 -6.67 9.67 3.83
C ASP A 17 -7.89 9.39 4.71
N MET A 18 -8.72 8.42 4.31
CA MET A 18 -9.91 7.94 5.02
C MET A 18 -10.31 6.54 4.53
N SER A 19 -11.18 5.86 5.26
CA SER A 19 -11.64 4.52 4.88
C SER A 19 -12.37 4.49 3.52
N PHE A 20 -13.06 5.56 3.18
CA PHE A 20 -13.66 5.83 1.87
C PHE A 20 -14.00 7.33 1.75
N PRO A 21 -14.01 7.92 0.52
CA PRO A 21 -13.58 7.30 -0.73
C PRO A 21 -12.10 6.94 -0.72
N SER A 22 -11.66 6.14 -1.70
CA SER A 22 -10.26 5.74 -1.83
C SER A 22 -9.34 6.92 -2.09
N THR A 23 -8.09 6.84 -1.63
CA THR A 23 -7.03 7.81 -1.93
C THR A 23 -6.82 7.92 -3.45
N ALA A 24 -6.95 6.82 -4.18
CA ALA A 24 -6.88 6.82 -5.65
C ALA A 24 -7.96 7.69 -6.29
N CYS A 25 -9.20 7.69 -5.78
CA CYS A 25 -10.26 8.58 -6.27
C CYS A 25 -9.94 10.06 -6.02
N MET A 26 -9.38 10.36 -4.86
CA MET A 26 -8.97 11.72 -4.53
C MET A 26 -7.79 12.18 -5.40
N LEU A 27 -6.83 11.29 -5.64
CA LEU A 27 -5.70 11.54 -6.52
C LEU A 27 -6.15 11.74 -7.97
N GLN A 28 -7.06 10.90 -8.48
CA GLN A 28 -7.68 11.02 -9.80
C GLN A 28 -8.26 12.43 -10.01
N HIS A 29 -9.02 12.91 -9.02
CA HIS A 29 -9.62 14.25 -9.08
C HIS A 29 -8.54 15.35 -9.05
N LYS A 30 -7.57 15.26 -8.14
CA LYS A 30 -6.47 16.25 -8.03
C LYS A 30 -5.63 16.36 -9.30
N LEU A 31 -5.43 15.25 -10.00
CA LEU A 31 -4.71 15.21 -11.27
C LEU A 31 -5.55 15.71 -12.46
N GLY A 32 -6.83 15.98 -12.25
CA GLY A 32 -7.75 16.37 -13.32
C GLY A 32 -7.96 15.28 -14.37
N LEU A 33 -7.84 14.03 -13.97
CA LEU A 33 -8.16 12.89 -14.83
C LEU A 33 -9.69 12.81 -15.00
N GLY A 34 -10.14 12.33 -16.16
CA GLY A 34 -11.54 12.06 -16.41
C GLY A 34 -12.11 10.96 -15.52
N LYS A 35 -13.26 10.40 -15.88
CA LYS A 35 -13.86 9.26 -15.15
C LYS A 35 -13.09 7.99 -15.47
N VAL A 36 -11.98 7.77 -14.78
CA VAL A 36 -11.11 6.60 -14.93
C VAL A 36 -11.26 5.65 -13.73
N ALA A 37 -10.98 4.37 -13.93
CA ALA A 37 -10.99 3.39 -12.86
C ALA A 37 -9.94 3.76 -11.81
N SER A 38 -10.36 3.87 -10.53
CA SER A 38 -9.49 4.31 -9.44
C SER A 38 -9.84 3.57 -8.16
N PHE A 39 -8.86 2.92 -7.54
CA PHE A 39 -9.04 2.20 -6.28
C PHE A 39 -7.74 2.06 -5.50
N ASP A 40 -7.87 1.87 -4.18
CA ASP A 40 -6.74 1.56 -3.31
C ASP A 40 -6.53 0.05 -3.22
N LEU A 41 -5.27 -0.36 -3.03
CA LEU A 41 -4.86 -1.74 -2.79
C LEU A 41 -4.09 -1.80 -1.47
N GLU A 42 -4.43 -2.77 -0.63
CA GLU A 42 -3.77 -3.00 0.65
C GLU A 42 -3.00 -4.32 0.61
N ALA A 43 -1.67 -4.25 0.70
CA ALA A 43 -0.77 -5.37 0.90
C ALA A 43 0.50 -4.91 1.65
N ALA A 44 0.35 -3.96 2.55
CA ALA A 44 1.40 -3.40 3.40
C ALA A 44 2.68 -3.05 2.62
N CYS A 45 3.85 -3.43 3.16
CA CYS A 45 5.16 -3.10 2.58
C CYS A 45 5.37 -3.65 1.16
N SER A 46 4.65 -4.69 0.76
CA SER A 46 4.68 -5.25 -0.58
C SER A 46 3.63 -4.64 -1.51
N GLY A 47 2.81 -3.70 -1.01
CA GLY A 47 1.66 -3.15 -1.71
C GLY A 47 1.98 -2.62 -3.11
N PHE A 48 3.10 -1.91 -3.26
CA PHE A 48 3.49 -1.39 -4.57
C PHE A 48 3.78 -2.50 -5.59
N LEU A 49 4.42 -3.61 -5.17
CA LEU A 49 4.68 -4.76 -6.05
C LEU A 49 3.39 -5.47 -6.45
N TYR A 50 2.47 -5.67 -5.49
CA TYR A 50 1.14 -6.21 -5.78
C TYR A 50 0.34 -5.29 -6.72
N ALA A 51 0.44 -3.97 -6.53
CA ALA A 51 -0.23 -3.00 -7.40
C ALA A 51 0.31 -3.02 -8.83
N LEU A 52 1.62 -3.22 -9.00
CA LEU A 52 2.23 -3.41 -10.32
C LEU A 52 1.72 -4.70 -11.00
N ASP A 53 1.67 -5.82 -10.28
CA ASP A 53 1.16 -7.11 -10.77
C ASP A 53 -0.32 -7.01 -11.18
N VAL A 54 -1.15 -6.40 -10.33
CA VAL A 54 -2.57 -6.15 -10.63
C VAL A 54 -2.72 -5.24 -11.86
N ALA A 55 -1.95 -4.17 -11.94
CA ALA A 55 -1.99 -3.25 -13.09
C ALA A 55 -1.59 -3.95 -14.38
N ASP A 56 -0.52 -4.77 -14.37
CA ASP A 56 -0.07 -5.54 -15.52
C ASP A 56 -1.18 -6.50 -16.01
N GLY A 57 -1.80 -7.25 -15.10
CA GLY A 57 -2.93 -8.13 -15.42
C GLY A 57 -4.14 -7.38 -15.99
N MET A 58 -4.45 -6.19 -15.45
CA MET A 58 -5.54 -5.35 -15.94
C MET A 58 -5.23 -4.78 -17.32
N LEU A 59 -4.00 -4.36 -17.60
CA LEU A 59 -3.56 -3.93 -18.92
C LEU A 59 -3.58 -5.09 -19.93
N ALA A 60 -3.16 -6.29 -19.53
CA ALA A 60 -3.20 -7.49 -20.37
C ALA A 60 -4.63 -7.85 -20.81
N SER A 61 -5.66 -7.51 -20.05
CA SER A 61 -7.06 -7.75 -20.41
C SER A 61 -7.57 -6.88 -21.57
N ASN A 62 -6.79 -5.97 -22.09
CA ASN A 62 -7.14 -4.98 -23.14
C ASN A 62 -8.23 -3.96 -22.76
N ARG A 63 -8.69 -3.92 -21.51
CA ARG A 63 -9.67 -2.92 -21.03
C ARG A 63 -9.02 -1.59 -20.68
N TYR A 64 -7.75 -1.60 -20.35
CA TYR A 64 -6.97 -0.42 -19.98
C TYR A 64 -5.69 -0.38 -20.81
N GLN A 65 -5.17 0.83 -21.04
CA GLN A 65 -3.98 1.05 -21.85
C GLN A 65 -2.82 1.62 -21.00
N ASN A 66 -3.13 2.46 -20.02
CA ASN A 66 -2.12 3.15 -19.22
C ASN A 66 -2.56 3.25 -17.77
N ALA A 67 -1.79 2.65 -16.88
CA ALA A 67 -2.03 2.65 -15.44
C ALA A 67 -1.06 3.57 -14.71
N LEU A 68 -1.57 4.44 -13.85
CA LEU A 68 -0.78 5.11 -12.82
C LEU A 68 -0.82 4.24 -11.55
N VAL A 69 0.33 3.72 -11.16
CA VAL A 69 0.52 2.95 -9.93
C VAL A 69 1.31 3.79 -8.92
N VAL A 70 0.75 3.98 -7.74
CA VAL A 70 1.33 4.79 -6.68
C VAL A 70 1.47 3.95 -5.42
N GLY A 71 2.62 4.00 -4.77
CA GLY A 71 2.79 3.59 -3.38
C GLY A 71 2.91 4.84 -2.52
N ALA A 72 2.09 4.97 -1.49
CA ALA A 72 2.10 6.15 -0.63
C ALA A 72 1.77 5.77 0.82
N GLU A 73 2.62 6.19 1.74
CA GLU A 73 2.41 5.93 3.17
C GLU A 73 2.64 7.17 4.01
N LYS A 74 1.75 7.40 4.96
CA LYS A 74 1.91 8.34 6.05
C LYS A 74 2.07 7.58 7.37
N MET A 75 3.20 6.88 7.51
CA MET A 75 3.49 6.05 8.69
C MET A 75 3.53 6.87 9.98
N SER A 76 3.91 8.15 9.91
CA SER A 76 3.91 9.07 11.06
C SER A 76 2.56 9.16 11.77
N SER A 77 1.45 8.88 11.07
CA SER A 77 0.09 8.92 11.63
C SER A 77 -0.24 7.71 12.53
N ILE A 78 0.48 6.61 12.39
CA ILE A 78 0.25 5.37 13.12
C ILE A 78 1.44 4.91 13.97
N LEU A 79 2.48 5.74 14.10
CA LEU A 79 3.63 5.45 14.95
C LEU A 79 3.44 6.02 16.37
N ASP A 80 3.80 5.21 17.36
CA ASP A 80 3.94 5.67 18.74
C ASP A 80 5.32 6.31 18.91
N TRP A 81 5.37 7.64 18.96
CA TRP A 81 6.63 8.39 19.11
C TRP A 81 7.35 8.15 20.45
N ASN A 82 6.69 7.49 21.41
CA ASN A 82 7.31 7.06 22.67
C ASN A 82 7.90 5.63 22.55
N ASP A 83 7.58 4.90 21.49
CA ASP A 83 8.13 3.56 21.24
C ASP A 83 9.29 3.63 20.26
N ARG A 84 10.51 3.69 20.79
CA ARG A 84 11.74 3.75 19.96
C ARG A 84 12.05 2.47 19.21
N THR A 85 11.34 1.38 19.45
CA THR A 85 11.51 0.13 18.70
C THR A 85 10.82 0.18 17.32
N THR A 86 9.90 1.11 17.14
CA THR A 86 9.15 1.29 15.89
C THR A 86 9.35 2.66 15.25
N CYS A 87 9.30 3.76 16.01
CA CYS A 87 9.29 5.12 15.47
C CYS A 87 10.55 5.52 14.68
N VAL A 88 11.68 4.82 14.91
CA VAL A 88 12.95 5.06 14.20
C VAL A 88 13.09 4.25 12.91
N LEU A 89 12.17 3.30 12.64
CA LEU A 89 12.26 2.36 11.51
C LEU A 89 11.33 2.72 10.35
N PHE A 90 10.25 3.47 10.64
CA PHE A 90 9.22 3.76 9.66
C PHE A 90 9.12 5.27 9.41
N GLY A 91 8.77 5.65 8.20
CA GLY A 91 8.62 7.05 7.81
C GLY A 91 7.59 7.24 6.71
N ASP A 92 7.33 8.49 6.40
CA ASP A 92 6.41 8.89 5.34
C ASP A 92 7.14 8.90 4.00
N GLY A 93 6.45 8.49 2.96
CA GLY A 93 7.00 8.50 1.61
C GLY A 93 5.97 8.16 0.56
N ALA A 94 6.24 8.58 -0.67
CA ALA A 94 5.45 8.21 -1.84
C ALA A 94 6.33 8.09 -3.07
N GLY A 95 5.94 7.17 -3.95
CA GLY A 95 6.54 6.98 -5.26
C GLY A 95 5.51 6.48 -6.26
N ALA A 96 5.76 6.68 -7.55
CA ALA A 96 4.82 6.30 -8.58
C ALA A 96 5.52 5.77 -9.82
N ALA A 97 4.81 4.92 -10.56
CA ALA A 97 5.19 4.46 -11.89
C ALA A 97 4.00 4.53 -12.83
N VAL A 98 4.27 4.73 -14.11
CA VAL A 98 3.26 4.60 -15.16
C VAL A 98 3.57 3.34 -15.96
N LEU A 99 2.61 2.43 -16.02
CA LEU A 99 2.62 1.27 -16.87
C LEU A 99 1.84 1.56 -18.13
N SER A 100 2.41 1.23 -19.29
CA SER A 100 1.75 1.41 -20.58
C SER A 100 1.88 0.15 -21.41
N LYS A 101 0.78 -0.25 -22.03
CA LYS A 101 0.74 -1.41 -22.91
C LYS A 101 1.56 -1.23 -24.19
N CYS A 102 1.71 0.00 -24.65
CA CYS A 102 2.35 0.34 -25.93
C CYS A 102 3.63 1.14 -25.76
N GLY A 103 4.26 1.10 -24.59
CA GLY A 103 5.43 1.91 -24.29
C GLY A 103 6.75 1.37 -24.90
N LYS A 104 7.65 2.29 -25.20
CA LYS A 104 9.07 1.99 -25.37
C LYS A 104 9.75 2.26 -24.04
N GLY A 105 10.00 1.26 -23.25
CA GLY A 105 10.57 1.45 -21.92
C GLY A 105 11.05 0.13 -21.33
N HIS A 106 11.19 0.13 -20.02
CA HIS A 106 11.47 -1.08 -19.26
C HIS A 106 10.25 -2.01 -19.26
N GLN A 107 10.51 -3.31 -19.28
CA GLN A 107 9.45 -4.32 -19.24
C GLN A 107 9.37 -4.96 -17.86
N LEU A 108 8.18 -5.29 -17.44
CA LEU A 108 7.94 -6.20 -16.32
C LEU A 108 8.13 -7.63 -16.84
N LEU A 109 9.11 -8.34 -16.29
CA LEU A 109 9.46 -9.68 -16.77
C LEU A 109 8.70 -10.79 -16.05
N GLY A 110 8.21 -10.53 -14.85
CA GLY A 110 7.43 -11.45 -14.04
C GLY A 110 7.26 -10.95 -12.62
N PHE A 111 6.33 -11.61 -11.90
CA PHE A 111 6.02 -11.33 -10.51
C PHE A 111 6.06 -12.62 -9.70
N GLN A 112 6.49 -12.50 -8.45
CA GLN A 112 6.35 -13.55 -7.46
C GLN A 112 5.92 -12.89 -6.15
N CYS A 113 4.62 -12.89 -5.92
CA CYS A 113 4.01 -12.36 -4.71
C CYS A 113 3.51 -13.50 -3.83
N GLY A 114 3.54 -13.31 -2.51
CA GLY A 114 3.05 -14.30 -1.55
C GLY A 114 2.84 -13.64 -0.19
N ALA A 115 2.04 -14.31 0.66
CA ALA A 115 1.77 -13.86 2.02
C ALA A 115 1.76 -15.05 2.97
N ASP A 116 2.23 -14.82 4.19
CA ASP A 116 2.12 -15.76 5.31
C ASP A 116 1.31 -15.09 6.44
N GLY A 117 0.07 -15.52 6.58
CA GLY A 117 -0.87 -15.05 7.59
C GLY A 117 -0.86 -15.85 8.89
N SER A 118 0.12 -16.71 9.12
CA SER A 118 0.17 -17.62 10.28
C SER A 118 0.30 -16.89 11.62
N ASP A 119 0.94 -15.72 11.65
CA ASP A 119 1.07 -14.89 12.85
C ASP A 119 0.83 -13.40 12.55
N PRO A 120 -0.44 -12.98 12.55
CA PRO A 120 -0.81 -11.61 12.23
C PRO A 120 -0.38 -10.60 13.31
N THR A 121 0.08 -11.07 14.48
CA THR A 121 0.45 -10.19 15.60
C THR A 121 1.90 -9.74 15.57
N LEU A 122 2.73 -10.30 14.70
CA LEU A 122 4.15 -9.94 14.62
C LEU A 122 4.37 -8.48 14.20
N LEU A 123 3.52 -7.97 13.32
CA LEU A 123 3.53 -6.56 12.88
C LEU A 123 2.10 -6.14 12.54
N HIS A 124 1.48 -5.33 13.37
CA HIS A 124 0.07 -4.98 13.24
C HIS A 124 -0.28 -3.67 13.92
N LYS A 125 -1.43 -3.13 13.60
CA LYS A 125 -2.10 -2.04 14.32
C LYS A 125 -3.38 -2.62 14.94
N PRO A 126 -3.43 -2.83 16.29
CA PRO A 126 -4.51 -3.60 16.93
C PRO A 126 -5.91 -3.05 16.74
N ALA A 127 -6.07 -1.72 16.88
CA ALA A 127 -7.39 -1.09 16.88
C ALA A 127 -7.60 -0.15 15.69
N GLY A 128 -8.86 0.20 15.44
CA GLY A 128 -9.32 1.05 14.37
C GLY A 128 -9.93 0.29 13.19
N GLY A 129 -9.96 -1.04 13.25
CA GLY A 129 -10.70 -1.90 12.31
C GLY A 129 -12.00 -2.44 12.90
N SER A 130 -12.73 -3.24 12.15
CA SER A 130 -14.03 -3.80 12.55
C SER A 130 -13.94 -4.79 13.71
N GLN A 131 -12.81 -5.51 13.85
CA GLN A 131 -12.59 -6.43 14.96
C GLN A 131 -12.43 -5.68 16.29
N MET A 132 -11.80 -4.51 16.26
CA MET A 132 -11.54 -3.67 17.43
C MET A 132 -11.79 -2.20 17.05
N PRO A 133 -13.04 -1.73 17.05
CA PRO A 133 -13.37 -0.34 16.73
C PRO A 133 -12.73 0.65 17.70
N ALA A 134 -12.63 1.90 17.27
CA ALA A 134 -12.11 2.97 18.10
C ALA A 134 -13.05 3.24 19.29
N THR A 135 -12.49 3.21 20.49
CA THR A 135 -13.15 3.56 21.75
C THR A 135 -12.18 4.35 22.63
N GLN A 136 -12.69 5.04 23.66
CA GLN A 136 -11.80 5.72 24.59
C GLN A 136 -10.76 4.77 25.21
N ASN A 137 -11.18 3.55 25.57
CA ASN A 137 -10.27 2.53 26.11
C ASN A 137 -9.15 2.13 25.13
N THR A 138 -9.46 1.95 23.84
CA THR A 138 -8.44 1.60 22.83
C THR A 138 -7.48 2.75 22.57
N ILE A 139 -7.94 4.00 22.71
CA ILE A 139 -7.11 5.20 22.58
C ILE A 139 -6.17 5.30 23.79
N ASP A 140 -6.70 5.21 25.00
CA ASP A 140 -5.95 5.31 26.25
C ASP A 140 -4.91 4.17 26.36
N SER A 141 -5.25 2.98 25.86
CA SER A 141 -4.37 1.82 25.78
C SER A 141 -3.39 1.86 24.60
N ARG A 142 -3.35 2.95 23.81
CA ARG A 142 -2.43 3.17 22.69
C ARG A 142 -2.49 2.06 21.62
N MET A 143 -3.67 1.49 21.41
CA MET A 143 -3.88 0.38 20.45
C MET A 143 -4.00 0.84 18.99
N HIS A 144 -4.06 2.15 18.76
CA HIS A 144 -4.10 2.74 17.41
C HIS A 144 -2.73 2.93 16.78
N PHE A 145 -1.67 2.52 17.47
CA PHE A 145 -0.31 2.59 16.97
C PHE A 145 0.21 1.21 16.55
N LEU A 146 1.13 1.23 15.60
CA LEU A 146 1.85 0.06 15.12
C LEU A 146 2.54 -0.66 16.29
N LYS A 147 2.40 -1.98 16.32
CA LYS A 147 3.11 -2.88 17.25
C LYS A 147 3.95 -3.86 16.45
N MET A 148 5.16 -4.14 16.93
CA MET A 148 6.11 -5.00 16.22
C MET A 148 6.90 -5.90 17.17
N ASN A 149 6.97 -7.19 16.81
CA ASN A 149 7.98 -8.09 17.37
C ASN A 149 9.19 -8.15 16.43
N GLY A 150 10.10 -7.17 16.57
CA GLY A 150 11.21 -6.98 15.63
C GLY A 150 12.12 -8.19 15.47
N ARG A 151 12.34 -8.97 16.57
CA ARG A 151 13.18 -10.17 16.52
C ARG A 151 12.60 -11.26 15.64
N GLU A 152 11.31 -11.53 15.76
CA GLU A 152 10.65 -12.57 14.97
C GLU A 152 10.43 -12.13 13.52
N ILE A 153 10.12 -10.85 13.30
CA ILE A 153 10.07 -10.27 11.94
C ILE A 153 11.42 -10.39 11.24
N PHE A 154 12.51 -10.07 11.91
CA PHE A 154 13.85 -10.22 11.32
C PHE A 154 14.17 -11.66 10.94
N LYS A 155 13.88 -12.62 11.81
CA LYS A 155 14.08 -14.06 11.50
C LYS A 155 13.24 -14.51 10.30
N SER A 156 11.99 -14.05 10.22
CA SER A 156 11.11 -14.36 9.09
C SER A 156 11.64 -13.78 7.79
N ALA A 157 12.07 -12.52 7.80
CA ALA A 157 12.64 -11.84 6.63
C ALA A 157 13.86 -12.57 6.08
N VAL A 158 14.80 -12.96 6.95
CA VAL A 158 16.00 -13.72 6.54
C VAL A 158 15.60 -15.04 5.86
N ARG A 159 14.70 -15.82 6.46
CA ARG A 159 14.26 -17.09 5.89
C ARG A 159 13.60 -16.97 4.52
N VAL A 160 12.86 -15.88 4.30
CA VAL A 160 12.18 -15.65 3.01
C VAL A 160 13.17 -15.22 1.94
N MET A 161 14.18 -14.40 2.28
CA MET A 161 15.18 -13.92 1.33
C MET A 161 16.23 -14.98 0.95
N GLU A 162 16.35 -16.07 1.72
CA GLU A 162 17.23 -17.20 1.41
C GLU A 162 16.63 -18.21 0.45
N ARG A 163 15.36 -18.08 0.04
CA ARG A 163 14.64 -19.00 -0.87
C ARG A 163 14.63 -18.46 -2.31
#